data_02b195b4b3ed19c897d5c6d40a740121
#
_entry.id   02b195b4b3ed19c897d5c6d40a740121
#
_cell.length_a   1.000
_cell.length_b   1.000
_cell.length_c   1.000
_cell.angle_alpha   90.00
_cell.angle_beta   90.00
_cell.angle_gamma   90.00
#
_symmetry.space_group_name_H-M   'P 1'
#
loop_
_entity.id
_entity.type
_entity.pdbx_description
1 polymer ?
#
loop_
_entity_poly.entity_id
_entity_poly.type
_entity_poly.pdbx_seq_one_letter_code
_entity_poly.pdbx_strand_id
1 'polypeptide(L)'
;VLEASPEEGAVPLRVEFRISGSTYGTGGPGTFTLDFGDGTGPVQGDDFCVLVPHVYEGVGEYQACLTVAAADGQVDVATVSVDVFETVPEGSGVGDKAYDFTALSTDGQEITLSEFRGDVVLIEFWGSWCKPCKQSMPHINAFWETYHDQGFVVLAISTDAAAEDPVTYLAANGFTGLICIWEPGGKKTRIKQLYEVDWIPRSVVVDKTGIVRYNGHPMDLEADFIETLLAEPFEPTS
;
A
#
# COMPACT_ATOMS: atom_id res chain seq x y z
N VAL A 1 18.92 12.30 28.20
CA VAL A 1 17.81 12.14 27.25
C VAL A 1 18.33 11.39 26.05
N LEU A 2 17.54 10.42 25.54
CA LEU A 2 17.75 9.70 24.30
C LEU A 2 16.62 10.09 23.33
N GLU A 3 16.97 10.51 22.11
CA GLU A 3 16.05 10.81 21.03
C GLU A 3 16.48 10.03 19.80
N ALA A 4 15.54 9.53 19.02
CA ALA A 4 15.76 8.92 17.71
C ALA A 4 15.14 9.77 16.61
N SER A 5 15.76 9.81 15.43
CA SER A 5 15.20 10.51 14.29
C SER A 5 15.64 9.85 12.96
N PRO A 6 14.68 9.37 12.18
CA PRO A 6 13.26 9.20 12.48
C PRO A 6 12.99 8.11 13.54
N GLU A 7 11.81 8.09 14.14
CA GLU A 7 11.35 7.04 15.05
C GLU A 7 10.61 5.91 14.33
N GLU A 8 10.27 6.13 13.05
CA GLU A 8 9.63 5.11 12.20
C GLU A 8 10.07 5.25 10.75
N GLY A 9 10.01 4.18 9.99
CA GLY A 9 10.29 4.20 8.56
C GLY A 9 10.48 2.82 7.95
N ALA A 10 10.72 2.84 6.63
CA ALA A 10 10.91 1.62 5.85
C ALA A 10 12.31 1.02 6.01
N VAL A 11 12.38 -0.30 5.98
CA VAL A 11 13.64 -1.06 5.95
C VAL A 11 14.34 -0.89 4.58
N PRO A 12 15.69 -0.69 4.52
CA PRO A 12 16.57 -0.43 5.66
C PRO A 12 16.39 0.99 6.21
N LEU A 13 16.16 1.13 7.52
CA LEU A 13 15.94 2.42 8.15
C LEU A 13 17.19 2.96 8.82
N ARG A 14 17.69 4.11 8.33
CA ARG A 14 18.77 4.84 8.97
C ARG A 14 18.20 5.80 10.02
N VAL A 15 18.62 5.62 11.26
CA VAL A 15 18.21 6.43 12.42
C VAL A 15 19.45 7.11 13.02
N GLU A 16 19.31 8.38 13.39
CA GLU A 16 20.29 9.11 14.15
C GLU A 16 19.83 9.24 15.61
N PHE A 17 20.58 8.65 16.52
CA PHE A 17 20.33 8.74 17.95
C PHE A 17 21.08 9.91 18.54
N ARG A 18 20.33 10.84 19.14
CA ARG A 18 20.90 11.99 19.85
C ARG A 18 20.99 11.67 21.34
N ILE A 19 22.20 11.75 21.85
CA ILE A 19 22.48 11.65 23.28
C ILE A 19 22.78 13.06 23.78
N SER A 20 21.84 13.65 24.54
CA SER A 20 21.99 15.03 25.03
C SER A 20 21.31 15.21 26.40
N GLY A 21 21.68 16.29 27.09
CA GLY A 21 20.96 16.77 28.29
C GLY A 21 21.12 15.92 29.54
N SER A 22 22.16 15.08 29.64
CA SER A 22 22.51 14.42 30.88
C SER A 22 23.12 15.42 31.85
N THR A 23 22.42 15.70 32.94
CA THR A 23 23.00 16.44 34.04
C THR A 23 23.78 15.45 34.90
N TYR A 24 25.09 15.63 34.93
CA TYR A 24 25.92 14.84 35.86
C TYR A 24 25.61 15.29 37.29
N GLY A 25 25.41 14.32 38.19
CA GLY A 25 25.46 14.56 39.58
C GLY A 25 26.87 15.05 40.00
N THR A 26 27.19 14.99 41.29
CA THR A 26 28.48 15.45 41.83
C THR A 26 29.69 14.63 41.39
N GLY A 27 29.47 13.49 40.64
CA GLY A 27 30.50 12.51 40.27
C GLY A 27 31.27 12.81 38.97
N GLY A 28 30.88 13.80 38.18
CA GLY A 28 31.52 14.10 36.86
C GLY A 28 31.14 13.19 35.70
N PRO A 29 31.71 13.39 34.50
CA PRO A 29 31.37 12.63 33.32
C PRO A 29 31.72 11.14 33.49
N GLY A 30 30.83 10.29 33.05
CA GLY A 30 30.96 8.84 33.00
C GLY A 30 31.05 8.31 31.59
N THR A 31 30.50 7.10 31.38
CA THR A 31 30.39 6.46 30.08
C THR A 31 28.95 6.17 29.73
N PHE A 32 28.65 6.06 28.45
CA PHE A 32 27.36 5.57 27.98
C PHE A 32 27.50 4.27 27.21
N THR A 33 26.45 3.49 27.22
CA THR A 33 26.24 2.32 26.35
C THR A 33 24.88 2.50 25.68
N LEU A 34 24.84 2.50 24.36
CA LEU A 34 23.62 2.55 23.54
C LEU A 34 23.47 1.22 22.83
N ASP A 35 22.43 0.47 23.22
CA ASP A 35 21.97 -0.75 22.56
C ASP A 35 20.78 -0.39 21.66
N PHE A 36 20.80 -0.84 20.39
CA PHE A 36 19.76 -0.50 19.43
C PHE A 36 18.55 -1.43 19.50
N GLY A 37 18.64 -2.53 20.25
CA GLY A 37 17.54 -3.49 20.43
C GLY A 37 17.38 -4.50 19.29
N ASP A 38 18.23 -4.48 18.27
CA ASP A 38 18.19 -5.35 17.10
C ASP A 38 19.25 -6.48 17.13
N GLY A 39 20.04 -6.56 18.21
CA GLY A 39 21.09 -7.57 18.39
C GLY A 39 22.41 -7.27 17.70
N THR A 40 22.60 -6.11 17.09
CA THR A 40 23.85 -5.72 16.41
C THR A 40 24.96 -5.34 17.35
N GLY A 41 24.79 -5.37 18.61
CA GLY A 41 25.80 -4.99 19.61
C GLY A 41 25.84 -3.48 19.88
N PRO A 42 26.10 -3.11 21.13
CA PRO A 42 25.99 -1.74 21.60
C PRO A 42 27.19 -0.86 21.20
N VAL A 43 26.93 0.42 21.09
CA VAL A 43 27.94 1.48 20.97
C VAL A 43 28.25 2.06 22.35
N GLN A 44 29.51 2.29 22.66
CA GLN A 44 29.97 2.87 23.92
C GLN A 44 30.78 4.15 23.68
N GLY A 45 30.70 5.10 24.61
CA GLY A 45 31.43 6.33 24.55
C GLY A 45 31.38 7.14 25.85
N ASP A 46 32.07 8.28 25.83
CA ASP A 46 32.13 9.26 26.92
C ASP A 46 31.76 10.68 26.49
N ASP A 47 31.45 10.87 25.21
CA ASP A 47 30.94 12.14 24.67
C ASP A 47 29.41 12.13 24.63
N PHE A 48 28.79 12.91 25.48
CA PHE A 48 27.32 13.00 25.63
C PHE A 48 26.68 14.11 24.75
N CYS A 49 27.40 14.62 23.77
CA CYS A 49 26.87 15.57 22.76
C CYS A 49 27.04 15.00 21.34
N VAL A 50 26.84 13.71 21.18
CA VAL A 50 27.10 13.00 19.93
C VAL A 50 25.80 12.54 19.26
N LEU A 51 25.83 12.49 17.92
CA LEU A 51 24.86 11.76 17.12
C LEU A 51 25.43 10.38 16.78
N VAL A 52 24.70 9.34 17.12
CA VAL A 52 25.09 7.94 16.82
C VAL A 52 24.19 7.43 15.70
N PRO A 53 24.71 7.26 14.48
CA PRO A 53 23.95 6.69 13.39
C PRO A 53 23.84 5.17 13.53
N HIS A 54 22.67 4.64 13.19
CA HIS A 54 22.43 3.20 13.11
C HIS A 54 21.52 2.88 11.92
N VAL A 55 21.60 1.65 11.38
CA VAL A 55 20.74 1.16 10.31
C VAL A 55 20.07 -0.13 10.75
N TYR A 56 18.76 -0.11 10.81
CA TYR A 56 17.94 -1.30 11.02
C TYR A 56 17.70 -2.00 9.68
N GLU A 57 18.19 -3.22 9.55
CA GLU A 57 18.09 -4.04 8.33
C GLU A 57 16.88 -4.98 8.34
N GLY A 58 16.15 -5.06 9.43
CA GLY A 58 14.98 -5.92 9.59
C GLY A 58 13.73 -5.15 9.96
N VAL A 59 12.57 -5.72 9.62
CA VAL A 59 11.25 -5.23 10.05
C VAL A 59 11.04 -5.58 11.52
N GLY A 60 10.49 -4.66 12.30
CA GLY A 60 10.17 -4.88 13.70
C GLY A 60 10.05 -3.61 14.51
N GLU A 61 9.49 -3.73 15.68
CA GLU A 61 9.51 -2.69 16.72
C GLU A 61 10.75 -2.91 17.60
N TYR A 62 11.69 -1.98 17.54
CA TYR A 62 12.94 -2.04 18.27
C TYR A 62 12.91 -1.05 19.43
N GLN A 63 13.40 -1.48 20.59
CA GLN A 63 13.56 -0.61 21.75
C GLN A 63 15.04 -0.31 21.96
N ALA A 64 15.48 0.86 21.51
CA ALA A 64 16.84 1.33 21.77
C ALA A 64 16.96 1.78 23.24
N CYS A 65 18.05 1.36 23.89
CA CYS A 65 18.29 1.56 25.30
C CYS A 65 19.64 2.24 25.54
N LEU A 66 19.60 3.44 26.09
CA LEU A 66 20.78 4.18 26.55
C LEU A 66 20.99 3.92 28.04
N THR A 67 22.13 3.38 28.41
CA THR A 67 22.57 3.27 29.79
C THR A 67 23.72 4.25 30.00
N VAL A 68 23.61 5.09 31.00
CA VAL A 68 24.65 6.06 31.40
C VAL A 68 25.18 5.65 32.78
N ALA A 69 26.48 5.46 32.88
CA ALA A 69 27.16 5.18 34.14
C ALA A 69 28.04 6.39 34.54
N ALA A 70 27.73 7.05 35.62
CA ALA A 70 28.52 8.13 36.20
C ALA A 70 29.82 7.59 36.83
N ALA A 71 30.82 8.46 37.02
CA ALA A 71 32.11 8.07 37.63
C ALA A 71 31.98 7.65 39.08
N ASP A 72 30.92 8.02 39.78
CA ASP A 72 30.60 7.61 41.14
C ASP A 72 29.82 6.25 41.23
N GLY A 73 29.56 5.62 40.09
CA GLY A 73 28.86 4.34 39.96
C GLY A 73 27.32 4.45 39.91
N GLN A 74 26.76 5.66 39.86
CA GLN A 74 25.33 5.82 39.58
C GLN A 74 25.02 5.47 38.13
N VAL A 75 23.87 4.81 37.91
CA VAL A 75 23.43 4.38 36.57
C VAL A 75 22.03 4.94 36.31
N ASP A 76 21.83 5.49 35.11
CA ASP A 76 20.53 5.93 34.59
C ASP A 76 20.27 5.31 33.26
N VAL A 77 18.99 5.08 32.92
CA VAL A 77 18.55 4.40 31.69
C VAL A 77 17.46 5.21 31.01
N ALA A 78 17.57 5.35 29.70
CA ALA A 78 16.54 5.95 28.86
C ALA A 78 16.28 5.03 27.67
N THR A 79 15.04 4.92 27.23
CA THR A 79 14.64 4.12 26.06
C THR A 79 13.88 4.96 25.05
N VAL A 80 13.95 4.57 23.78
CA VAL A 80 13.15 5.10 22.68
C VAL A 80 12.77 3.93 21.77
N SER A 81 11.52 3.91 21.31
CA SER A 81 11.05 2.91 20.33
C SER A 81 11.34 3.39 18.91
N VAL A 82 11.70 2.45 18.03
CA VAL A 82 11.87 2.66 16.60
C VAL A 82 11.06 1.59 15.88
N ASP A 83 10.10 2.01 15.04
CA ASP A 83 9.26 1.11 14.27
C ASP A 83 9.76 1.02 12.82
N VAL A 84 10.11 -0.19 12.39
CA VAL A 84 10.65 -0.47 11.06
C VAL A 84 9.71 -1.39 10.31
N PHE A 85 9.19 -0.94 9.18
CA PHE A 85 8.22 -1.66 8.38
C PHE A 85 8.68 -1.87 6.94
N GLU A 86 8.07 -2.85 6.27
CA GLU A 86 8.27 -3.06 4.85
C GLU A 86 7.43 -2.06 4.05
N THR A 87 8.04 -1.38 3.07
CA THR A 87 7.22 -0.67 2.07
C THR A 87 6.86 -1.61 0.96
N VAL A 88 5.57 -1.82 0.76
CA VAL A 88 5.08 -2.44 -0.46
C VAL A 88 5.24 -1.43 -1.60
N PRO A 89 6.00 -1.74 -2.67
CA PRO A 89 6.16 -0.83 -3.79
C PRO A 89 4.80 -0.57 -4.46
N GLU A 90 4.58 0.65 -4.94
CA GLU A 90 3.44 0.93 -5.80
C GLU A 90 3.68 0.37 -7.20
N GLY A 91 2.68 -0.30 -7.74
CA GLY A 91 2.81 -0.98 -9.03
C GLY A 91 1.50 -1.59 -9.52
N SER A 92 1.63 -2.31 -10.64
CA SER A 92 0.55 -3.12 -11.21
C SER A 92 0.80 -4.62 -11.10
N GLY A 93 1.95 -5.03 -10.55
CA GLY A 93 2.30 -6.43 -10.32
C GLY A 93 1.57 -7.03 -9.13
N VAL A 94 1.43 -8.37 -9.13
CA VAL A 94 0.86 -9.07 -7.97
C VAL A 94 1.78 -8.91 -6.76
N GLY A 95 1.23 -8.44 -5.65
CA GLY A 95 1.94 -8.11 -4.42
C GLY A 95 2.26 -6.62 -4.27
N ASP A 96 2.16 -5.83 -5.33
CA ASP A 96 2.36 -4.38 -5.25
C ASP A 96 1.13 -3.69 -4.63
N LYS A 97 1.34 -2.55 -3.99
CA LYS A 97 0.27 -1.62 -3.66
C LYS A 97 -0.23 -1.00 -4.96
N ALA A 98 -1.51 -1.19 -5.27
CA ALA A 98 -2.11 -0.68 -6.48
C ALA A 98 -1.91 0.83 -6.63
N TYR A 99 -1.53 1.28 -7.83
CA TYR A 99 -1.50 2.71 -8.14
C TYR A 99 -2.86 3.34 -7.87
N ASP A 100 -2.88 4.39 -7.07
CA ASP A 100 -4.10 5.15 -6.84
C ASP A 100 -4.41 6.08 -8.02
N PHE A 101 -5.69 6.25 -8.30
CA PHE A 101 -6.14 7.18 -9.33
C PHE A 101 -7.50 7.77 -8.94
N THR A 102 -7.75 8.97 -9.45
CA THR A 102 -9.07 9.61 -9.40
C THR A 102 -9.53 9.88 -10.83
N ALA A 103 -10.77 9.49 -11.13
CA ALA A 103 -11.40 9.68 -12.45
C ALA A 103 -12.90 9.92 -12.32
N LEU A 104 -13.52 10.47 -13.38
CA LEU A 104 -14.97 10.61 -13.45
C LEU A 104 -15.58 9.36 -14.09
N SER A 105 -16.60 8.81 -13.45
CA SER A 105 -17.48 7.83 -14.06
C SER A 105 -18.36 8.48 -15.13
N THR A 106 -18.93 7.68 -16.00
CA THR A 106 -19.77 8.17 -17.09
C THR A 106 -21.09 8.77 -16.63
N ASP A 107 -21.50 8.56 -15.40
CA ASP A 107 -22.64 9.20 -14.74
C ASP A 107 -22.24 10.45 -13.92
N GLY A 108 -20.95 10.84 -13.96
CA GLY A 108 -20.43 12.08 -13.40
C GLY A 108 -20.01 12.01 -11.93
N GLN A 109 -19.89 10.81 -11.35
CA GLN A 109 -19.34 10.64 -10.01
C GLN A 109 -17.80 10.64 -10.06
N GLU A 110 -17.18 11.28 -9.09
CA GLU A 110 -15.74 11.16 -8.87
C GLU A 110 -15.44 9.83 -8.19
N ILE A 111 -14.53 9.05 -8.76
CA ILE A 111 -14.14 7.72 -8.30
C ILE A 111 -12.66 7.75 -8.00
N THR A 112 -12.30 7.50 -6.75
CA THR A 112 -10.90 7.32 -6.31
C THR A 112 -10.72 5.88 -5.86
N LEU A 113 -9.71 5.17 -6.38
CA LEU A 113 -9.50 3.75 -6.05
C LEU A 113 -9.31 3.52 -4.55
N SER A 114 -8.61 4.41 -3.86
CA SER A 114 -8.36 4.29 -2.42
C SER A 114 -9.62 4.43 -1.55
N GLU A 115 -10.71 4.97 -2.06
CA GLU A 115 -11.99 5.06 -1.34
C GLU A 115 -12.70 3.70 -1.19
N PHE A 116 -12.27 2.69 -1.97
CA PHE A 116 -12.77 1.32 -1.89
C PHE A 116 -11.98 0.43 -0.92
N ARG A 117 -11.24 1.02 0.03
CA ARG A 117 -10.60 0.21 1.08
C ARG A 117 -11.63 -0.50 1.93
N GLY A 118 -11.47 -1.81 2.08
CA GLY A 118 -12.47 -2.69 2.69
C GLY A 118 -13.27 -3.51 1.67
N ASP A 119 -13.25 -3.12 0.39
CA ASP A 119 -13.86 -3.85 -0.72
C ASP A 119 -12.77 -4.54 -1.58
N VAL A 120 -13.17 -5.60 -2.27
CA VAL A 120 -12.39 -6.22 -3.35
C VAL A 120 -12.76 -5.53 -4.66
N VAL A 121 -11.78 -4.93 -5.32
CA VAL A 121 -12.01 -4.15 -6.54
C VAL A 121 -11.45 -4.88 -7.76
N LEU A 122 -12.29 -5.13 -8.76
CA LEU A 122 -11.87 -5.58 -10.08
C LEU A 122 -11.81 -4.37 -11.01
N ILE A 123 -10.63 -4.06 -11.52
CA ILE A 123 -10.39 -3.04 -12.54
C ILE A 123 -10.32 -3.77 -13.88
N GLU A 124 -11.30 -3.54 -14.75
CA GLU A 124 -11.36 -4.15 -16.09
C GLU A 124 -11.03 -3.13 -17.17
N PHE A 125 -9.96 -3.36 -17.91
CA PHE A 125 -9.59 -2.56 -19.08
C PHE A 125 -10.19 -3.17 -20.33
N TRP A 126 -11.09 -2.43 -21.00
CA TRP A 126 -11.90 -2.96 -22.09
C TRP A 126 -12.27 -1.90 -23.14
N GLY A 127 -13.04 -2.29 -24.14
CA GLY A 127 -13.66 -1.39 -25.09
C GLY A 127 -14.83 -2.05 -25.80
N SER A 128 -15.86 -1.28 -26.12
CA SER A 128 -17.07 -1.78 -26.81
C SER A 128 -16.79 -2.28 -28.23
N TRP A 129 -15.71 -1.83 -28.84
CA TRP A 129 -15.20 -2.28 -30.14
C TRP A 129 -14.38 -3.59 -30.07
N CYS A 130 -13.92 -3.96 -28.89
CA CYS A 130 -13.04 -5.10 -28.67
C CYS A 130 -13.84 -6.41 -28.59
N LYS A 131 -13.71 -7.27 -29.59
CA LYS A 131 -14.45 -8.54 -29.65
C LYS A 131 -14.12 -9.50 -28.48
N PRO A 132 -12.85 -9.72 -28.09
CA PRO A 132 -12.53 -10.54 -26.91
C PRO A 132 -13.11 -9.95 -25.61
N CYS A 133 -13.10 -8.63 -25.46
CA CYS A 133 -13.69 -7.97 -24.29
C CYS A 133 -15.19 -8.23 -24.19
N LYS A 134 -15.91 -8.18 -25.29
CA LYS A 134 -17.36 -8.53 -25.34
C LYS A 134 -17.63 -9.99 -24.93
N GLN A 135 -16.68 -10.88 -25.12
CA GLN A 135 -16.79 -12.28 -24.71
C GLN A 135 -16.54 -12.47 -23.22
N SER A 136 -15.67 -11.64 -22.62
CA SER A 136 -15.38 -11.72 -21.18
C SER A 136 -16.34 -10.91 -20.30
N MET A 137 -16.97 -9.83 -20.82
CA MET A 137 -17.85 -8.97 -20.02
C MET A 137 -19.00 -9.71 -19.30
N PRO A 138 -19.68 -10.72 -19.89
CA PRO A 138 -20.69 -11.48 -19.16
C PRO A 138 -20.12 -12.22 -17.95
N HIS A 139 -18.87 -12.70 -18.02
CA HIS A 139 -18.18 -13.35 -16.92
C HIS A 139 -17.88 -12.36 -15.79
N ILE A 140 -17.37 -11.16 -16.13
CA ILE A 140 -17.13 -10.07 -15.17
C ILE A 140 -18.45 -9.64 -14.50
N ASN A 141 -19.51 -9.47 -15.29
CA ASN A 141 -20.81 -9.09 -14.76
C ASN A 141 -21.40 -10.16 -13.82
N ALA A 142 -21.19 -11.45 -14.12
CA ALA A 142 -21.63 -12.54 -13.24
C ALA A 142 -20.92 -12.49 -11.86
N PHE A 143 -19.66 -12.09 -11.79
CA PHE A 143 -18.98 -11.85 -10.51
C PHE A 143 -19.65 -10.68 -9.76
N TRP A 144 -19.93 -9.57 -10.44
CA TRP A 144 -20.61 -8.46 -9.82
C TRP A 144 -22.00 -8.85 -9.30
N GLU A 145 -22.82 -9.52 -10.11
CA GLU A 145 -24.14 -9.97 -9.70
C GLU A 145 -24.10 -10.90 -8.48
N THR A 146 -23.05 -11.71 -8.36
CA THR A 146 -22.93 -12.69 -7.27
C THR A 146 -22.37 -12.04 -5.98
N TYR A 147 -21.46 -11.08 -6.07
CA TYR A 147 -20.64 -10.66 -4.94
C TYR A 147 -20.76 -9.18 -4.55
N HIS A 148 -21.51 -8.33 -5.30
CA HIS A 148 -21.59 -6.90 -5.00
C HIS A 148 -22.11 -6.60 -3.57
N ASP A 149 -23.05 -7.37 -3.05
CA ASP A 149 -23.56 -7.23 -1.68
C ASP A 149 -22.54 -7.68 -0.60
N GLN A 150 -21.43 -8.26 -1.01
CA GLN A 150 -20.35 -8.73 -0.13
C GLN A 150 -19.10 -7.83 -0.19
N GLY A 151 -19.19 -6.66 -0.80
CA GLY A 151 -18.07 -5.74 -0.95
C GLY A 151 -17.20 -6.07 -2.17
N PHE A 152 -17.82 -6.43 -3.30
CA PHE A 152 -17.13 -6.58 -4.58
C PHE A 152 -17.53 -5.47 -5.55
N VAL A 153 -16.55 -4.73 -6.05
CA VAL A 153 -16.74 -3.58 -6.94
C VAL A 153 -16.06 -3.84 -8.28
N VAL A 154 -16.69 -3.43 -9.37
CA VAL A 154 -16.09 -3.48 -10.71
C VAL A 154 -15.97 -2.08 -11.29
N LEU A 155 -14.73 -1.66 -11.56
CA LEU A 155 -14.37 -0.43 -12.26
C LEU A 155 -14.04 -0.77 -13.72
N ALA A 156 -14.97 -0.49 -14.63
CA ALA A 156 -14.82 -0.79 -16.06
C ALA A 156 -14.18 0.40 -16.79
N ILE A 157 -12.86 0.35 -16.97
CA ILE A 157 -12.06 1.40 -17.63
C ILE A 157 -12.15 1.24 -19.13
N SER A 158 -12.91 2.11 -19.78
CA SER A 158 -13.13 2.06 -21.23
C SER A 158 -12.00 2.72 -22.02
N THR A 159 -11.64 2.09 -23.11
CA THR A 159 -10.71 2.62 -24.13
C THR A 159 -11.43 3.03 -25.43
N ASP A 160 -12.74 3.29 -25.35
CA ASP A 160 -13.55 3.73 -26.48
C ASP A 160 -13.17 5.16 -26.94
N ALA A 161 -13.45 5.46 -28.20
CA ALA A 161 -13.17 6.79 -28.73
C ALA A 161 -14.16 7.85 -28.25
N ALA A 162 -15.41 7.44 -27.93
CA ALA A 162 -16.46 8.31 -27.42
C ALA A 162 -17.04 7.77 -26.11
N ALA A 163 -17.44 8.65 -25.23
CA ALA A 163 -17.96 8.29 -23.90
C ALA A 163 -19.29 7.52 -23.96
N GLU A 164 -20.08 7.76 -24.99
CA GLU A 164 -21.37 7.13 -25.20
C GLU A 164 -21.28 5.66 -25.59
N ASP A 165 -20.18 5.23 -26.22
CA ASP A 165 -20.03 3.87 -26.74
C ASP A 165 -20.04 2.81 -25.64
N PRO A 166 -19.21 2.91 -24.58
CA PRO A 166 -19.24 1.94 -23.49
C PRO A 166 -20.55 1.96 -22.72
N VAL A 167 -21.13 3.13 -22.47
CA VAL A 167 -22.43 3.27 -21.78
C VAL A 167 -23.52 2.55 -22.56
N THR A 168 -23.60 2.78 -23.88
CA THR A 168 -24.58 2.13 -24.76
C THR A 168 -24.43 0.61 -24.73
N TYR A 169 -23.19 0.11 -24.78
CA TYR A 169 -22.94 -1.31 -24.77
C TYR A 169 -23.35 -1.95 -23.42
N LEU A 170 -22.92 -1.37 -22.28
CA LEU A 170 -23.25 -1.89 -20.95
C LEU A 170 -24.76 -1.92 -20.73
N ALA A 171 -25.45 -0.83 -21.05
CA ALA A 171 -26.90 -0.75 -20.90
C ALA A 171 -27.64 -1.76 -21.80
N ALA A 172 -27.22 -1.92 -23.05
CA ALA A 172 -27.83 -2.87 -24.00
C ALA A 172 -27.68 -4.33 -23.58
N ASN A 173 -26.69 -4.65 -22.75
CA ASN A 173 -26.43 -6.01 -22.26
C ASN A 173 -26.86 -6.20 -20.80
N GLY A 174 -27.44 -5.18 -20.15
CA GLY A 174 -27.89 -5.27 -18.76
C GLY A 174 -26.78 -5.19 -17.71
N PHE A 175 -25.56 -4.80 -18.09
CA PHE A 175 -24.40 -4.68 -17.18
C PHE A 175 -24.42 -3.34 -16.44
N THR A 176 -25.50 -3.06 -15.74
CA THR A 176 -25.79 -1.74 -15.14
C THR A 176 -25.15 -1.52 -13.76
N GLY A 177 -24.57 -2.55 -13.16
CA GLY A 177 -23.91 -2.45 -11.87
C GLY A 177 -22.42 -2.16 -11.95
N LEU A 178 -21.84 -2.19 -13.16
CA LEU A 178 -20.42 -1.90 -13.34
C LEU A 178 -20.21 -0.37 -13.38
N ILE A 179 -19.25 0.14 -12.58
CA ILE A 179 -18.88 1.56 -12.61
C ILE A 179 -18.06 1.80 -13.88
N CYS A 180 -18.66 2.46 -14.86
CA CYS A 180 -18.01 2.75 -16.11
C CYS A 180 -17.20 4.03 -16.02
N ILE A 181 -15.90 3.94 -16.28
CA ILE A 181 -14.99 5.08 -16.36
C ILE A 181 -14.51 5.20 -17.80
N TRP A 182 -14.71 6.38 -18.39
CA TRP A 182 -14.19 6.71 -19.70
C TRP A 182 -13.19 7.86 -19.60
N GLU A 183 -11.98 7.63 -20.11
CA GLU A 183 -10.96 8.66 -20.22
C GLU A 183 -10.73 9.02 -21.69
N PRO A 184 -10.63 10.31 -22.05
CA PRO A 184 -10.27 10.73 -23.38
C PRO A 184 -8.86 10.25 -23.74
N GLY A 185 -8.68 9.76 -24.97
CA GLY A 185 -7.38 9.28 -25.45
C GLY A 185 -7.40 7.83 -25.94
N GLY A 186 -8.51 7.12 -25.80
CA GLY A 186 -8.71 5.77 -26.31
C GLY A 186 -7.64 4.80 -25.84
N LYS A 187 -6.79 4.29 -26.74
CA LYS A 187 -5.72 3.33 -26.40
C LYS A 187 -4.61 3.88 -25.48
N LYS A 188 -4.58 5.18 -25.24
CA LYS A 188 -3.56 5.88 -24.44
C LYS A 188 -4.19 6.59 -23.24
N THR A 189 -5.23 6.03 -22.64
CA THR A 189 -5.80 6.59 -21.41
C THR A 189 -4.78 6.57 -20.28
N ARG A 190 -4.86 7.57 -19.40
CA ARG A 190 -3.92 7.76 -18.28
C ARG A 190 -3.88 6.54 -17.36
N ILE A 191 -5.04 6.03 -16.95
CA ILE A 191 -5.12 4.88 -16.03
C ILE A 191 -4.56 3.62 -16.70
N LYS A 192 -4.84 3.40 -17.98
CA LYS A 192 -4.28 2.28 -18.75
C LYS A 192 -2.75 2.32 -18.80
N GLN A 193 -2.17 3.51 -18.96
CA GLN A 193 -0.72 3.70 -18.96
C GLN A 193 -0.14 3.49 -17.55
N LEU A 194 -0.81 3.99 -16.51
CA LEU A 194 -0.42 3.83 -15.12
C LEU A 194 -0.30 2.36 -14.73
N TYR A 195 -1.26 1.53 -15.18
CA TYR A 195 -1.26 0.08 -14.94
C TYR A 195 -0.49 -0.73 -15.99
N GLU A 196 0.25 -0.08 -16.88
CA GLU A 196 1.10 -0.71 -17.90
C GLU A 196 0.35 -1.72 -18.79
N VAL A 197 -0.92 -1.42 -19.09
CA VAL A 197 -1.78 -2.30 -19.89
C VAL A 197 -1.54 -2.11 -21.38
N ASP A 198 -0.81 -3.02 -22.02
CA ASP A 198 -0.52 -2.97 -23.45
C ASP A 198 -1.67 -3.45 -24.32
N TRP A 199 -2.45 -4.41 -23.84
CA TRP A 199 -3.54 -5.06 -24.57
C TRP A 199 -4.78 -5.25 -23.69
N ILE A 200 -5.95 -5.33 -24.34
CA ILE A 200 -7.26 -5.58 -23.70
C ILE A 200 -7.91 -6.83 -24.31
N PRO A 201 -8.76 -7.57 -23.56
CA PRO A 201 -9.18 -7.31 -22.18
C PRO A 201 -8.08 -7.58 -21.15
N ARG A 202 -8.07 -6.83 -20.06
CA ARG A 202 -7.14 -7.02 -18.93
C ARG A 202 -7.85 -6.72 -17.63
N SER A 203 -7.77 -7.65 -16.69
CA SER A 203 -8.30 -7.48 -15.34
C SER A 203 -7.16 -7.34 -14.33
N VAL A 204 -7.33 -6.40 -13.41
CA VAL A 204 -6.51 -6.27 -12.20
C VAL A 204 -7.43 -6.38 -11.01
N VAL A 205 -7.15 -7.31 -10.07
CA VAL A 205 -7.91 -7.41 -8.82
C VAL A 205 -7.08 -6.86 -7.68
N VAL A 206 -7.67 -5.93 -6.95
CA VAL A 206 -7.10 -5.27 -5.77
C VAL A 206 -7.89 -5.74 -4.55
N ASP A 207 -7.19 -6.17 -3.51
CA ASP A 207 -7.83 -6.61 -2.27
C ASP A 207 -8.26 -5.43 -1.37
N LYS A 208 -8.89 -5.75 -0.25
CA LYS A 208 -9.40 -4.79 0.73
C LYS A 208 -8.35 -3.83 1.29
N THR A 209 -7.08 -4.25 1.29
CA THR A 209 -5.94 -3.44 1.78
C THR A 209 -5.29 -2.61 0.68
N GLY A 210 -5.69 -2.82 -0.57
CA GLY A 210 -5.18 -2.11 -1.75
C GLY A 210 -4.00 -2.78 -2.43
N ILE A 211 -3.78 -4.06 -2.16
CA ILE A 211 -2.73 -4.84 -2.79
C ILE A 211 -3.26 -5.52 -4.05
N VAL A 212 -2.50 -5.49 -5.13
CA VAL A 212 -2.79 -6.20 -6.36
C VAL A 212 -2.66 -7.71 -6.11
N ARG A 213 -3.73 -8.45 -6.31
CA ARG A 213 -3.78 -9.90 -6.10
C ARG A 213 -3.87 -10.67 -7.41
N TYR A 214 -4.26 -10.01 -8.48
CA TYR A 214 -4.34 -10.56 -9.83
C TYR A 214 -4.05 -9.49 -10.86
N ASN A 215 -3.34 -9.86 -11.92
CA ASN A 215 -3.15 -9.04 -13.10
C ASN A 215 -3.06 -9.95 -14.34
N GLY A 216 -4.17 -10.15 -15.05
CA GLY A 216 -4.25 -11.17 -16.09
C GLY A 216 -5.44 -11.02 -17.03
N HIS A 217 -5.71 -12.08 -17.81
CA HIS A 217 -6.86 -12.14 -18.71
C HIS A 217 -8.14 -12.45 -17.91
N PRO A 218 -9.26 -11.71 -18.10
CA PRO A 218 -10.48 -11.89 -17.31
C PRO A 218 -11.05 -13.31 -17.30
N MET A 219 -10.86 -14.09 -18.36
CA MET A 219 -11.36 -15.46 -18.43
C MET A 219 -10.55 -16.49 -17.63
N ASP A 220 -9.37 -16.09 -17.12
CA ASP A 220 -8.56 -16.93 -16.23
C ASP A 220 -8.86 -16.65 -14.75
N LEU A 221 -9.79 -15.72 -14.48
CA LEU A 221 -10.22 -15.37 -13.12
C LEU A 221 -11.33 -16.33 -12.68
N GLU A 222 -11.12 -17.01 -11.57
CA GLU A 222 -12.03 -18.01 -11.04
C GLU A 222 -12.83 -17.47 -9.83
N ALA A 223 -14.02 -18.01 -9.60
CA ALA A 223 -14.92 -17.56 -8.54
C ALA A 223 -14.33 -17.78 -7.13
N ASP A 224 -13.70 -18.93 -6.90
CA ASP A 224 -13.09 -19.28 -5.62
C ASP A 224 -11.95 -18.33 -5.21
N PHE A 225 -11.26 -17.75 -6.21
CA PHE A 225 -10.27 -16.71 -5.96
C PHE A 225 -10.92 -15.43 -5.39
N ILE A 226 -12.03 -14.98 -5.97
CA ILE A 226 -12.78 -13.82 -5.49
C ILE A 226 -13.36 -14.09 -4.09
N GLU A 227 -13.95 -15.27 -3.88
CA GLU A 227 -14.48 -15.69 -2.58
C GLU A 227 -13.40 -15.70 -1.49
N THR A 228 -12.19 -16.14 -1.82
CA THR A 228 -11.05 -16.11 -0.90
C THR A 228 -10.73 -14.66 -0.46
N LEU A 229 -10.64 -13.72 -1.40
CA LEU A 229 -10.36 -12.33 -1.08
C LEU A 229 -11.48 -11.66 -0.27
N LEU A 230 -12.74 -11.98 -0.59
CA LEU A 230 -13.88 -11.47 0.15
C LEU A 230 -13.93 -12.00 1.60
N ALA A 231 -13.46 -13.23 1.83
CA ALA A 231 -13.37 -13.82 3.17
C ALA A 231 -12.18 -13.30 4.01
N GLU A 232 -11.18 -12.68 3.40
CA GLU A 232 -10.05 -12.10 4.13
C GLU A 232 -10.54 -10.99 5.10
N PRO A 233 -10.05 -10.97 6.36
CA PRO A 233 -10.40 -9.90 7.29
C PRO A 233 -9.82 -8.57 6.81
N PHE A 234 -10.54 -7.48 7.12
CA PHE A 234 -10.06 -6.12 6.89
C PHE A 234 -10.05 -5.35 8.21
N GLU A 235 -8.86 -4.92 8.62
CA GLU A 235 -8.67 -4.02 9.74
C GLU A 235 -8.30 -2.64 9.15
N PRO A 236 -9.17 -1.62 9.27
CA PRO A 236 -8.81 -0.29 8.80
C PRO A 236 -7.60 0.22 9.59
N THR A 237 -6.55 0.61 8.91
CA THR A 237 -5.42 1.30 9.53
C THR A 237 -5.91 2.64 10.09
N SER A 238 -5.74 2.82 11.38
CA SER A 238 -6.12 4.01 12.15
C SER A 238 -5.27 5.22 11.78
#